data_1f4f73324e21d8bbc826ffc84f98f55f
#
_entry.id   1f4f73324e21d8bbc826ffc84f98f55f
#
_cell.length_a   1.000
_cell.length_b   1.000
_cell.length_c   1.000
_cell.angle_alpha   90.00
_cell.angle_beta   90.00
_cell.angle_gamma   90.00
#
_symmetry.space_group_name_H-M   'P 1'
#
loop_
_entity.id
_entity.type
_entity.pdbx_description
1 polymer ?
#
loop_
_entity_poly.entity_id
_entity_poly.type
_entity_poly.pdbx_seq_one_letter_code
_entity_poly.pdbx_strand_id
1 'polypeptide(L)'
;MTTVVLQNTPLQWGPCDPTTVTNPALTCAFLEVPLDYFDASAGTARLALAKVNATSERRGPGGSGIVSLSQESAYLLAVTAGLYDIVSWDPRGVGEIHCFSSPEEYNSFFNGTLELTGIDYTGAFTDPHDIEHLLARAPLMQRKYEEARRKCLDGPGGRYLRYVGTASTVRDLIAMADVIEGEGALVNYIGGSYGTYLGARFVNRKVILDGVINSAIYANHSWALHNQLVDTDAVYRGFVTGCALAGPQGCTIASAGQTPEAVHQTILGVLQAAYGADVKAGNAGSLITSDQIRAKLFNALYSPASWASVANELWPQIVGNVSAPSQSPSRRTRQDNKANATVSYTAIAIFCADDGVNPESTEMSTVFQSVASGPNPVYYCPFWPVRGVERYQGPFNKTLVNKIALIGNTYDPVTPFSGAQGLADLLGNSAKLIRLNAFGHTSAAEPSDCTVALGQAYFANGTLPEEDDVVCGVNNDFEPFPGVNTAAILANLTNFQH
;
A
#
# COMPACT_ATOMS: atom_id res chain seq x y z
N MET A 1 -3.71 29.46 23.12
CA MET A 1 -4.03 28.31 22.23
C MET A 1 -5.40 27.81 22.66
N THR A 2 -6.42 28.02 21.84
CA THR A 2 -7.78 27.55 22.15
C THR A 2 -7.85 26.10 21.69
N THR A 3 -7.71 25.16 22.60
CA THR A 3 -7.88 23.73 22.29
C THR A 3 -9.35 23.52 21.94
N VAL A 4 -9.62 23.02 20.74
CA VAL A 4 -10.98 22.61 20.36
C VAL A 4 -11.31 21.36 21.16
N VAL A 5 -12.21 21.51 22.14
CA VAL A 5 -12.70 20.39 22.95
C VAL A 5 -13.69 19.61 22.10
N LEU A 6 -13.39 18.34 21.81
CA LEU A 6 -14.36 17.42 21.23
C LEU A 6 -15.55 17.28 22.19
N GLN A 7 -16.76 17.32 21.64
CA GLN A 7 -17.93 16.96 22.44
C GLN A 7 -17.81 15.48 22.81
N ASN A 8 -17.77 15.17 24.11
CA ASN A 8 -17.73 13.82 24.66
C ASN A 8 -19.05 13.08 24.42
N THR A 9 -19.45 12.90 23.17
CA THR A 9 -20.58 12.04 22.82
C THR A 9 -20.06 10.61 22.71
N PRO A 10 -20.58 9.67 23.50
CA PRO A 10 -20.16 8.27 23.39
C PRO A 10 -20.35 7.74 21.96
N LEU A 11 -19.37 7.00 21.44
CA LEU A 11 -19.48 6.37 20.14
C LEU A 11 -20.67 5.39 20.11
N GLN A 12 -21.52 5.53 19.11
CA GLN A 12 -22.63 4.63 18.86
C GLN A 12 -22.18 3.52 17.92
N TRP A 13 -21.82 2.37 18.48
CA TRP A 13 -21.45 1.18 17.71
C TRP A 13 -22.70 0.45 17.23
N GLY A 14 -22.74 0.10 15.95
CA GLY A 14 -23.82 -0.63 15.30
C GLY A 14 -23.32 -1.57 14.20
N PRO A 15 -24.24 -2.24 13.48
CA PRO A 15 -23.86 -3.05 12.33
C PRO A 15 -23.14 -2.22 11.26
N CYS A 16 -22.11 -2.79 10.64
CA CYS A 16 -21.48 -2.18 9.47
C CYS A 16 -22.38 -2.30 8.24
N ASP A 17 -22.18 -1.44 7.24
CA ASP A 17 -22.80 -1.59 5.93
C ASP A 17 -22.21 -2.83 5.22
N PRO A 18 -23.02 -3.87 4.95
CA PRO A 18 -22.53 -5.12 4.36
C PRO A 18 -22.03 -4.96 2.92
N THR A 19 -22.32 -3.83 2.27
CA THR A 19 -21.82 -3.55 0.91
C THR A 19 -20.36 -3.10 0.92
N THR A 20 -19.87 -2.58 2.06
CA THR A 20 -18.51 -2.06 2.22
C THR A 20 -17.67 -2.92 3.17
N VAL A 21 -18.28 -3.49 4.20
CA VAL A 21 -17.62 -4.33 5.21
C VAL A 21 -18.27 -5.70 5.23
N THR A 22 -17.61 -6.68 4.62
CA THR A 22 -18.17 -8.03 4.45
C THR A 22 -17.98 -8.94 5.67
N ASN A 23 -17.10 -8.58 6.61
CA ASN A 23 -16.86 -9.36 7.82
C ASN A 23 -17.96 -9.08 8.88
N PRO A 24 -18.84 -10.05 9.17
CA PRO A 24 -19.95 -9.83 10.09
C PRO A 24 -19.57 -9.72 11.57
N ALA A 25 -18.31 -10.03 11.91
CA ALA A 25 -17.80 -9.88 13.28
C ALA A 25 -17.50 -8.41 13.65
N LEU A 26 -17.50 -7.51 12.66
CA LEU A 26 -17.21 -6.11 12.88
C LEU A 26 -18.46 -5.32 13.27
N THR A 27 -18.24 -4.32 14.13
CA THR A 27 -19.20 -3.24 14.40
C THR A 27 -18.61 -1.92 13.93
N CYS A 28 -19.45 -0.99 13.49
CA CYS A 28 -19.06 0.30 12.94
C CYS A 28 -19.61 1.46 13.76
N ALA A 29 -18.91 2.58 13.71
CA ALA A 29 -19.31 3.84 14.28
C ALA A 29 -18.79 5.01 13.45
N PHE A 30 -19.22 6.22 13.79
CA PHE A 30 -18.66 7.44 13.22
C PHE A 30 -18.20 8.37 14.34
N LEU A 31 -17.06 9.05 14.08
CA LEU A 31 -16.52 10.05 14.97
C LEU A 31 -16.39 11.38 14.22
N GLU A 32 -16.93 12.45 14.79
CA GLU A 32 -16.70 13.82 14.34
C GLU A 32 -15.42 14.34 14.99
N VAL A 33 -14.50 14.86 14.17
CA VAL A 33 -13.24 15.47 14.59
C VAL A 33 -13.10 16.86 13.99
N PRO A 34 -12.31 17.79 14.58
CA PRO A 34 -12.02 19.07 13.95
C PRO A 34 -11.37 18.88 12.58
N LEU A 35 -11.81 19.64 11.59
CA LEU A 35 -11.13 19.64 10.28
C LEU A 35 -9.73 20.24 10.41
N ASP A 36 -9.60 21.32 11.20
CA ASP A 36 -8.32 21.88 11.65
C ASP A 36 -8.29 21.92 13.18
N TYR A 37 -7.29 21.30 13.79
CA TYR A 37 -7.13 21.25 15.25
C TYR A 37 -6.69 22.60 15.86
N PHE A 38 -6.33 23.56 15.02
CA PHE A 38 -5.89 24.90 15.42
C PHE A 38 -6.89 26.01 15.05
N ASP A 39 -7.87 25.69 14.18
CA ASP A 39 -8.91 26.62 13.73
C ASP A 39 -10.29 25.97 13.77
N ALA A 40 -11.04 26.24 14.84
CA ALA A 40 -12.39 25.72 15.00
C ALA A 40 -13.38 26.22 13.90
N SER A 41 -13.05 27.30 13.20
CA SER A 41 -13.91 27.84 12.13
C SER A 41 -13.82 26.99 10.84
N ALA A 42 -12.83 26.12 10.70
CA ALA A 42 -12.68 25.23 9.55
C ALA A 42 -13.81 24.19 9.45
N GLY A 43 -14.50 23.89 10.57
CA GLY A 43 -15.57 22.90 10.65
C GLY A 43 -15.07 21.53 11.10
N THR A 44 -15.80 20.47 10.73
CA THR A 44 -15.53 19.10 11.16
C THR A 44 -15.30 18.16 9.99
N ALA A 45 -14.59 17.05 10.26
CA ALA A 45 -14.51 15.88 9.42
C ALA A 45 -15.16 14.69 10.14
N ARG A 46 -15.76 13.78 9.37
CA ARG A 46 -16.41 12.58 9.90
C ARG A 46 -15.56 11.36 9.56
N LEU A 47 -15.08 10.65 10.57
CA LEU A 47 -14.29 9.44 10.44
C LEU A 47 -15.21 8.23 10.53
N ALA A 48 -15.07 7.30 9.58
CA ALA A 48 -15.68 5.98 9.70
C ALA A 48 -14.75 5.09 10.54
N LEU A 49 -15.32 4.39 11.52
CA LEU A 49 -14.63 3.49 12.43
C LEU A 49 -15.20 2.08 12.31
N ALA A 50 -14.34 1.07 12.42
CA ALA A 50 -14.76 -0.31 12.59
C ALA A 50 -14.03 -0.94 13.77
N LYS A 51 -14.67 -1.92 14.40
CA LYS A 51 -14.14 -2.62 15.57
C LYS A 51 -14.45 -4.11 15.51
N VAL A 52 -13.45 -4.93 15.84
CA VAL A 52 -13.63 -6.33 16.25
C VAL A 52 -13.37 -6.45 17.74
N ASN A 53 -14.23 -7.17 18.46
CA ASN A 53 -14.10 -7.31 19.90
C ASN A 53 -12.99 -8.31 20.27
N ALA A 54 -12.38 -8.07 21.42
CA ALA A 54 -11.46 -9.01 22.08
C ALA A 54 -12.12 -10.39 22.24
N THR A 55 -11.32 -11.44 22.09
CA THR A 55 -11.75 -12.83 22.27
C THR A 55 -11.31 -13.43 23.60
N SER A 56 -10.49 -12.67 24.36
CA SER A 56 -10.00 -12.99 25.70
C SER A 56 -10.34 -11.83 26.66
N GLU A 57 -9.77 -11.83 27.86
CA GLU A 57 -9.94 -10.73 28.80
C GLU A 57 -9.44 -9.41 28.22
N ARG A 58 -10.35 -8.45 28.03
CA ARG A 58 -10.10 -7.18 27.36
C ARG A 58 -9.09 -6.30 28.13
N ARG A 59 -8.08 -5.76 27.42
CA ARG A 59 -7.03 -4.86 27.97
C ARG A 59 -6.94 -3.49 27.30
N GLY A 60 -7.85 -3.16 26.36
CA GLY A 60 -7.87 -1.88 25.63
C GLY A 60 -7.93 -2.02 24.11
N PRO A 61 -7.97 -0.91 23.34
CA PRO A 61 -8.02 -0.93 21.88
C PRO A 61 -6.64 -0.99 21.23
N GLY A 62 -6.60 -1.54 20.00
CA GLY A 62 -5.51 -1.45 19.03
C GLY A 62 -6.06 -1.05 17.65
N GLY A 63 -5.25 -0.69 16.67
CA GLY A 63 -5.78 -0.13 15.41
C GLY A 63 -5.03 -0.47 14.12
N SER A 64 -5.78 -0.45 13.00
CA SER A 64 -5.39 -0.67 11.59
C SER A 64 -6.49 -0.08 10.68
N GLY A 65 -6.36 0.05 9.32
CA GLY A 65 -7.43 0.56 8.41
C GLY A 65 -8.66 -0.36 8.32
N ILE A 66 -9.87 0.17 7.98
CA ILE A 66 -11.13 -0.61 8.01
C ILE A 66 -11.10 -1.80 7.06
N VAL A 67 -10.61 -1.62 5.84
CA VAL A 67 -10.52 -2.71 4.85
C VAL A 67 -9.52 -3.76 5.34
N SER A 68 -8.36 -3.36 5.85
CA SER A 68 -7.37 -4.26 6.43
C SER A 68 -7.96 -5.00 7.64
N LEU A 69 -8.67 -4.29 8.53
CA LEU A 69 -9.34 -4.94 9.67
C LEU A 69 -10.36 -5.99 9.21
N SER A 70 -11.13 -5.71 8.16
CA SER A 70 -12.11 -6.67 7.61
C SER A 70 -11.46 -7.95 7.10
N GLN A 71 -10.26 -7.85 6.54
CA GLN A 71 -9.52 -8.99 5.96
C GLN A 71 -8.60 -9.68 6.96
N GLU A 72 -7.95 -8.92 7.84
CA GLU A 72 -6.88 -9.37 8.71
C GLU A 72 -7.27 -9.49 10.20
N SER A 73 -8.57 -9.34 10.53
CA SER A 73 -9.02 -9.36 11.93
C SER A 73 -8.58 -10.60 12.71
N ALA A 74 -8.60 -11.78 12.07
CA ALA A 74 -8.15 -13.02 12.70
C ALA A 74 -6.65 -12.99 13.05
N TYR A 75 -5.82 -12.48 12.12
CA TYR A 75 -4.39 -12.31 12.34
C TYR A 75 -4.10 -11.29 13.45
N LEU A 76 -4.76 -10.11 13.43
CA LEU A 76 -4.58 -9.08 14.45
C LEU A 76 -5.02 -9.56 15.84
N LEU A 77 -6.13 -10.31 15.94
CA LEU A 77 -6.53 -10.96 17.18
C LEU A 77 -5.51 -12.00 17.65
N ALA A 78 -4.94 -12.80 16.73
CA ALA A 78 -3.90 -13.77 17.06
C ALA A 78 -2.65 -13.08 17.62
N VAL A 79 -2.13 -12.05 16.93
CA VAL A 79 -0.95 -11.28 17.35
C VAL A 79 -1.15 -10.62 18.72
N THR A 80 -2.37 -10.21 19.04
CA THR A 80 -2.70 -9.60 20.34
C THR A 80 -3.16 -10.60 21.41
N ALA A 81 -3.08 -11.91 21.13
CA ALA A 81 -3.62 -12.97 21.98
C ALA A 81 -5.12 -12.80 22.31
N GLY A 82 -5.87 -12.09 21.47
CA GLY A 82 -7.28 -11.75 21.68
C GLY A 82 -7.55 -10.83 22.87
N LEU A 83 -6.53 -10.18 23.43
CA LEU A 83 -6.62 -9.37 24.65
C LEU A 83 -7.18 -7.97 24.42
N TYR A 84 -7.33 -7.54 23.16
CA TYR A 84 -7.71 -6.18 22.82
C TYR A 84 -8.89 -6.14 21.86
N ASP A 85 -9.79 -5.19 22.04
CA ASP A 85 -10.65 -4.75 20.95
C ASP A 85 -9.75 -4.09 19.89
N ILE A 86 -9.86 -4.51 18.64
CA ILE A 86 -9.12 -3.88 17.56
C ILE A 86 -10.02 -2.86 16.91
N VAL A 87 -9.66 -1.59 17.03
CA VAL A 87 -10.37 -0.47 16.40
C VAL A 87 -9.57 0.06 15.23
N SER A 88 -10.24 0.28 14.13
CA SER A 88 -9.67 0.83 12.92
C SER A 88 -10.51 1.97 12.40
N TRP A 89 -9.92 2.83 11.58
CA TRP A 89 -10.65 3.92 10.95
C TRP A 89 -10.16 4.16 9.53
N ASP A 90 -11.01 4.77 8.73
CA ASP A 90 -10.58 5.34 7.45
C ASP A 90 -10.01 6.74 7.72
N PRO A 91 -8.80 7.05 7.24
CA PRO A 91 -8.23 8.38 7.35
C PRO A 91 -9.19 9.44 6.79
N ARG A 92 -9.12 10.64 7.37
CA ARG A 92 -9.92 11.78 6.90
C ARG A 92 -9.77 11.98 5.39
N GLY A 93 -10.87 12.28 4.71
CA GLY A 93 -10.94 12.40 3.26
C GLY A 93 -11.31 11.13 2.51
N VAL A 94 -11.26 9.94 3.15
CA VAL A 94 -11.74 8.71 2.53
C VAL A 94 -13.25 8.81 2.28
N GLY A 95 -13.65 8.57 1.03
CA GLY A 95 -15.04 8.73 0.59
C GLY A 95 -15.50 10.19 0.39
N GLU A 96 -14.65 11.18 0.65
CA GLU A 96 -14.99 12.61 0.58
C GLU A 96 -14.26 13.34 -0.57
N ILE A 97 -13.07 12.86 -0.96
CA ILE A 97 -12.25 13.53 -1.99
C ILE A 97 -12.53 12.91 -3.35
N HIS A 98 -13.32 13.60 -4.13
CA HIS A 98 -13.67 13.23 -5.50
C HIS A 98 -13.35 14.39 -6.46
N CYS A 99 -12.50 14.12 -7.43
CA CYS A 99 -12.16 15.09 -8.50
C CYS A 99 -13.08 14.93 -9.71
N PHE A 100 -13.81 13.84 -9.79
CA PHE A 100 -14.75 13.49 -10.85
C PHE A 100 -16.05 12.97 -10.23
N SER A 101 -17.17 13.27 -10.87
CA SER A 101 -18.51 12.90 -10.40
C SER A 101 -18.84 11.43 -10.64
N SER A 102 -18.17 10.79 -11.58
CA SER A 102 -18.35 9.37 -11.89
C SER A 102 -17.10 8.75 -12.55
N PRO A 103 -17.02 7.41 -12.57
CA PRO A 103 -15.99 6.68 -13.32
C PRO A 103 -16.03 6.99 -14.83
N GLU A 104 -17.21 7.23 -15.40
CA GLU A 104 -17.37 7.56 -16.81
C GLU A 104 -16.78 8.94 -17.12
N GLU A 105 -16.99 9.93 -16.25
CA GLU A 105 -16.35 11.24 -16.37
C GLU A 105 -14.83 11.13 -16.30
N TYR A 106 -14.30 10.38 -15.32
CA TYR A 106 -12.87 10.12 -15.19
C TYR A 106 -12.30 9.47 -16.45
N ASN A 107 -12.93 8.40 -16.94
CA ASN A 107 -12.49 7.69 -18.13
C ASN A 107 -12.54 8.55 -19.38
N SER A 108 -13.60 9.37 -19.55
CA SER A 108 -13.72 10.31 -20.67
C SER A 108 -12.65 11.39 -20.61
N PHE A 109 -12.39 11.91 -19.41
CA PHE A 109 -11.40 12.97 -19.19
C PHE A 109 -9.98 12.49 -19.52
N PHE A 110 -9.58 11.31 -19.04
CA PHE A 110 -8.25 10.75 -19.26
C PHE A 110 -8.14 9.84 -20.50
N ASN A 111 -9.15 9.82 -21.35
CA ASN A 111 -9.12 9.00 -22.57
C ASN A 111 -7.90 9.32 -23.44
N GLY A 112 -7.17 8.29 -23.86
CA GLY A 112 -5.95 8.42 -24.67
C GLY A 112 -4.71 8.95 -23.93
N THR A 113 -4.73 8.92 -22.60
CA THR A 113 -3.60 9.32 -21.75
C THR A 113 -2.99 8.15 -21.01
N LEU A 114 -1.75 8.34 -20.50
CA LEU A 114 -1.06 7.35 -19.68
C LEU A 114 -1.78 7.01 -18.37
N GLU A 115 -2.70 7.85 -17.92
CA GLU A 115 -3.53 7.59 -16.74
C GLU A 115 -4.40 6.33 -16.91
N LEU A 116 -4.90 6.09 -18.14
CA LEU A 116 -5.73 4.92 -18.43
C LEU A 116 -4.98 3.78 -19.11
N THR A 117 -3.93 4.08 -19.90
CA THR A 117 -3.20 3.06 -20.62
C THR A 117 -2.02 2.51 -19.84
N GLY A 118 -1.51 3.28 -18.86
CA GLY A 118 -0.23 3.03 -18.23
C GLY A 118 0.96 3.41 -19.12
N ILE A 119 2.17 3.12 -18.62
CA ILE A 119 3.40 3.31 -19.37
C ILE A 119 3.75 1.97 -20.03
N ASP A 120 3.48 1.87 -21.32
CA ASP A 120 3.76 0.66 -22.09
C ASP A 120 5.19 0.71 -22.64
N TYR A 121 5.96 -0.39 -22.48
CA TYR A 121 7.35 -0.51 -22.89
C TYR A 121 7.76 -1.97 -23.14
N THR A 122 8.87 -2.16 -23.88
CA THR A 122 9.28 -3.48 -24.42
C THR A 122 9.91 -4.42 -23.40
N GLY A 123 10.62 -3.88 -22.40
CA GLY A 123 11.37 -4.71 -21.46
C GLY A 123 11.88 -3.92 -20.26
N ALA A 124 13.19 -3.80 -20.10
CA ALA A 124 13.78 -2.82 -19.21
C ALA A 124 13.61 -1.42 -19.82
N PHE A 125 13.27 -0.42 -19.00
CA PHE A 125 13.03 0.96 -19.46
C PHE A 125 14.37 1.65 -19.85
N THR A 126 15.14 0.99 -20.71
CA THR A 126 16.46 1.42 -21.19
C THR A 126 16.47 1.68 -22.70
N ASP A 127 15.41 1.31 -23.42
CA ASP A 127 15.29 1.59 -24.84
C ASP A 127 15.05 3.10 -25.07
N PRO A 128 15.94 3.80 -25.81
CA PRO A 128 15.75 5.22 -26.11
C PRO A 128 14.40 5.53 -26.75
N HIS A 129 13.85 4.60 -27.55
CA HIS A 129 12.53 4.79 -28.19
C HIS A 129 11.40 4.81 -27.16
N ASP A 130 11.42 3.91 -26.16
CA ASP A 130 10.43 3.88 -25.07
C ASP A 130 10.49 5.17 -24.26
N ILE A 131 11.71 5.66 -23.98
CA ILE A 131 11.94 6.92 -23.26
C ILE A 131 11.43 8.12 -24.07
N GLU A 132 11.78 8.20 -25.35
CA GLU A 132 11.31 9.27 -26.24
C GLU A 132 9.78 9.29 -26.32
N HIS A 133 9.16 8.10 -26.46
CA HIS A 133 7.71 7.96 -26.51
C HIS A 133 7.02 8.39 -25.22
N LEU A 134 7.60 8.10 -24.05
CA LEU A 134 7.13 8.60 -22.77
C LEU A 134 7.22 10.13 -22.69
N LEU A 135 8.39 10.69 -23.04
CA LEU A 135 8.62 12.13 -22.98
C LEU A 135 7.68 12.92 -23.93
N ALA A 136 7.36 12.35 -25.11
CA ALA A 136 6.42 12.95 -26.04
C ALA A 136 5.01 13.10 -25.45
N ARG A 137 4.63 12.29 -24.45
CA ARG A 137 3.34 12.38 -23.75
C ARG A 137 3.31 13.44 -22.63
N ALA A 138 4.47 13.93 -22.18
CA ALA A 138 4.57 14.87 -21.07
C ALA A 138 3.69 16.14 -21.21
N PRO A 139 3.66 16.84 -22.36
CA PRO A 139 2.82 18.05 -22.48
C PRO A 139 1.32 17.78 -22.37
N LEU A 140 0.85 16.61 -22.84
CA LEU A 140 -0.55 16.21 -22.70
C LEU A 140 -0.87 15.90 -21.24
N MET A 141 -0.01 15.11 -20.57
CA MET A 141 -0.19 14.71 -19.19
C MET A 141 -0.17 15.91 -18.26
N GLN A 142 0.74 16.87 -18.49
CA GLN A 142 0.79 18.11 -17.70
C GLN A 142 -0.53 18.88 -17.77
N ARG A 143 -1.04 19.16 -18.97
CA ARG A 143 -2.34 19.85 -19.13
C ARG A 143 -3.46 19.10 -18.42
N LYS A 144 -3.50 17.77 -18.55
CA LYS A 144 -4.53 16.94 -17.92
C LYS A 144 -4.46 16.99 -16.39
N TYR A 145 -3.26 16.95 -15.81
CA TYR A 145 -3.12 17.05 -14.34
C TYR A 145 -3.40 18.47 -13.82
N GLU A 146 -3.03 19.51 -14.56
CA GLU A 146 -3.41 20.89 -14.23
C GLU A 146 -4.93 21.12 -14.28
N GLU A 147 -5.63 20.49 -15.24
CA GLU A 147 -7.08 20.52 -15.33
C GLU A 147 -7.73 19.66 -14.21
N ALA A 148 -7.21 18.45 -13.91
CA ALA A 148 -7.65 17.60 -12.80
C ALA A 148 -7.48 18.31 -11.47
N ARG A 149 -6.37 19.05 -11.27
CA ARG A 149 -6.15 19.93 -10.13
C ARG A 149 -7.33 20.87 -9.87
N ARG A 150 -7.81 21.54 -10.91
CA ARG A 150 -8.97 22.45 -10.81
C ARG A 150 -10.24 21.68 -10.45
N LYS A 151 -10.48 20.54 -11.09
CA LYS A 151 -11.63 19.68 -10.76
C LYS A 151 -11.61 19.22 -9.30
N CYS A 152 -10.43 18.88 -8.76
CA CYS A 152 -10.30 18.50 -7.34
C CYS A 152 -10.61 19.68 -6.40
N LEU A 153 -10.13 20.89 -6.71
CA LEU A 153 -10.41 22.09 -5.90
C LEU A 153 -11.88 22.48 -5.90
N ASP A 154 -12.51 22.43 -7.08
CA ASP A 154 -13.90 22.85 -7.29
C ASP A 154 -14.90 21.73 -6.92
N GLY A 155 -14.41 20.50 -6.77
CA GLY A 155 -15.22 19.33 -6.42
C GLY A 155 -15.73 19.33 -4.99
N PRO A 156 -16.70 18.45 -4.67
CA PRO A 156 -17.32 18.38 -3.33
C PRO A 156 -16.32 18.20 -2.19
N GLY A 157 -15.22 17.50 -2.44
CA GLY A 157 -14.15 17.25 -1.48
C GLY A 157 -13.05 18.31 -1.45
N GLY A 158 -13.11 19.35 -2.26
CA GLY A 158 -12.06 20.36 -2.41
C GLY A 158 -11.68 21.05 -1.09
N ARG A 159 -12.66 21.28 -0.23
CA ARG A 159 -12.44 21.87 1.11
C ARG A 159 -11.56 21.02 2.01
N TYR A 160 -11.52 19.68 1.83
CA TYR A 160 -10.75 18.75 2.66
C TYR A 160 -9.28 18.68 2.25
N LEU A 161 -8.94 19.01 1.00
CA LEU A 161 -7.63 18.75 0.41
C LEU A 161 -6.45 19.28 1.23
N ARG A 162 -6.60 20.43 1.85
CA ARG A 162 -5.54 21.04 2.68
C ARG A 162 -5.46 20.48 4.10
N TYR A 163 -6.46 19.73 4.53
CA TYR A 163 -6.57 19.19 5.89
C TYR A 163 -6.32 17.68 5.95
N VAL A 164 -6.08 17.04 4.81
CA VAL A 164 -5.59 15.66 4.77
C VAL A 164 -4.07 15.65 4.87
N GLY A 165 -3.51 14.52 5.27
CA GLY A 165 -2.08 14.36 5.48
C GLY A 165 -1.83 13.65 6.80
N THR A 166 -0.65 13.06 6.93
CA THR A 166 -0.33 12.20 8.07
C THR A 166 -0.38 12.92 9.41
N ALA A 167 0.03 14.19 9.48
CA ALA A 167 0.00 14.93 10.75
C ALA A 167 -1.42 15.08 11.30
N SER A 168 -2.39 15.44 10.45
CA SER A 168 -3.80 15.54 10.83
C SER A 168 -4.39 14.17 11.19
N THR A 169 -4.03 13.12 10.46
CA THR A 169 -4.48 11.74 10.74
C THR A 169 -3.95 11.23 12.09
N VAL A 170 -2.73 11.60 12.49
CA VAL A 170 -2.21 11.29 13.84
C VAL A 170 -3.01 12.00 14.93
N ARG A 171 -3.43 13.24 14.70
CA ARG A 171 -4.32 13.94 15.63
C ARG A 171 -5.68 13.26 15.75
N ASP A 172 -6.22 12.75 14.64
CA ASP A 172 -7.46 11.97 14.66
C ASP A 172 -7.30 10.69 15.48
N LEU A 173 -6.17 10.00 15.36
CA LEU A 173 -5.88 8.82 16.17
C LEU A 173 -5.89 9.14 17.67
N ILE A 174 -5.27 10.25 18.08
CA ILE A 174 -5.25 10.69 19.48
C ILE A 174 -6.68 11.03 19.93
N ALA A 175 -7.41 11.82 19.15
CA ALA A 175 -8.78 12.20 19.46
C ALA A 175 -9.72 10.98 19.57
N MET A 176 -9.55 9.99 18.70
CA MET A 176 -10.29 8.73 18.76
C MET A 176 -9.96 7.95 20.05
N ALA A 177 -8.68 7.88 20.43
CA ALA A 177 -8.26 7.22 21.65
C ALA A 177 -8.84 7.90 22.90
N ASP A 178 -8.83 9.23 22.94
CA ASP A 178 -9.42 10.02 24.04
C ASP A 178 -10.93 9.76 24.18
N VAL A 179 -11.66 9.61 23.07
CA VAL A 179 -13.09 9.31 23.08
C VAL A 179 -13.38 7.88 23.52
N ILE A 180 -12.54 6.91 23.16
CA ILE A 180 -12.76 5.48 23.46
C ILE A 180 -12.31 5.12 24.88
N GLU A 181 -11.15 5.61 25.34
CA GLU A 181 -10.49 5.19 26.58
C GLU A 181 -10.40 6.31 27.63
N GLY A 182 -10.74 7.54 27.27
CA GLY A 182 -10.62 8.72 28.12
C GLY A 182 -9.43 9.60 27.77
N GLU A 183 -9.51 10.86 28.16
CA GLU A 183 -8.50 11.88 27.84
C GLU A 183 -7.10 11.50 28.33
N GLY A 184 -6.12 11.61 27.44
CA GLY A 184 -4.72 11.26 27.71
C GLY A 184 -4.43 9.77 27.74
N ALA A 185 -5.33 8.93 27.24
CA ALA A 185 -5.17 7.50 27.20
C ALA A 185 -3.92 7.09 26.39
N LEU A 186 -3.19 6.10 26.93
CA LEU A 186 -2.05 5.51 26.24
C LEU A 186 -2.52 4.48 25.21
N VAL A 187 -2.13 4.65 23.95
CA VAL A 187 -2.57 3.83 22.83
C VAL A 187 -1.63 2.65 22.60
N ASN A 188 -2.21 1.46 22.42
CA ASN A 188 -1.53 0.33 21.78
C ASN A 188 -1.79 0.42 20.27
N TYR A 189 -0.77 0.17 19.45
CA TYR A 189 -0.86 0.40 18.02
C TYR A 189 -0.18 -0.71 17.21
N ILE A 190 -0.85 -1.15 16.15
CA ILE A 190 -0.27 -1.96 15.09
C ILE A 190 -0.44 -1.19 13.80
N GLY A 191 0.65 -0.86 13.14
CA GLY A 191 0.64 -0.17 11.86
C GLY A 191 1.36 -0.96 10.80
N GLY A 192 0.65 -1.31 9.70
CA GLY A 192 1.24 -1.91 8.51
C GLY A 192 1.49 -0.87 7.42
N SER A 193 2.55 -1.03 6.61
CA SER A 193 2.77 -0.19 5.42
C SER A 193 2.74 1.31 5.75
N TYR A 194 1.86 2.09 5.12
CA TYR A 194 1.66 3.51 5.42
C TYR A 194 1.38 3.76 6.92
N GLY A 195 0.69 2.83 7.59
CA GLY A 195 0.47 2.90 9.04
C GLY A 195 1.75 2.93 9.88
N THR A 196 2.87 2.46 9.35
CA THR A 196 4.18 2.55 10.04
C THR A 196 4.69 3.99 10.10
N TYR A 197 4.42 4.79 9.07
CA TYR A 197 4.75 6.21 9.08
C TYR A 197 3.86 7.01 10.03
N LEU A 198 2.58 6.64 10.17
CA LEU A 198 1.71 7.15 11.24
C LEU A 198 2.30 6.81 12.61
N GLY A 199 2.61 5.53 12.84
CA GLY A 199 3.14 5.03 14.10
C GLY A 199 4.48 5.63 14.49
N ALA A 200 5.37 5.90 13.55
CA ALA A 200 6.66 6.56 13.80
C ALA A 200 6.52 8.00 14.33
N ARG A 201 5.38 8.64 14.08
CA ARG A 201 5.04 9.99 14.61
C ARG A 201 4.31 9.94 15.95
N PHE A 202 3.70 8.78 16.23
CA PHE A 202 2.87 8.56 17.39
C PHE A 202 3.36 7.34 18.16
N VAL A 203 4.35 7.50 19.01
CA VAL A 203 4.84 6.39 19.85
C VAL A 203 4.37 6.58 21.27
N ASN A 204 3.53 5.65 21.76
CA ASN A 204 2.90 5.85 23.05
C ASN A 204 3.08 4.65 24.00
N ARG A 205 2.39 3.51 23.84
CA ARG A 205 2.45 2.40 24.81
C ARG A 205 3.13 1.17 24.23
N LYS A 206 2.39 0.31 23.53
CA LYS A 206 2.90 -0.86 22.83
C LYS A 206 2.67 -0.65 21.35
N VAL A 207 3.72 -0.67 20.56
CA VAL A 207 3.66 -0.34 19.14
C VAL A 207 4.41 -1.39 18.34
N ILE A 208 3.71 -1.99 17.38
CA ILE A 208 4.31 -2.82 16.32
C ILE A 208 4.15 -2.07 15.00
N LEU A 209 5.26 -1.90 14.29
CA LEU A 209 5.31 -1.36 12.93
C LEU A 209 5.81 -2.46 12.01
N ASP A 210 4.99 -2.81 11.01
CA ASP A 210 5.18 -3.98 10.15
C ASP A 210 5.18 -3.58 8.68
N GLY A 211 6.19 -4.01 7.91
CA GLY A 211 6.41 -3.48 6.56
C GLY A 211 6.73 -1.99 6.61
N VAL A 212 7.89 -1.66 7.18
CA VAL A 212 8.20 -0.32 7.66
C VAL A 212 8.66 0.60 6.54
N ILE A 213 7.96 1.73 6.35
CA ILE A 213 8.40 2.83 5.51
C ILE A 213 9.59 3.55 6.18
N ASN A 214 10.66 3.82 5.42
CA ASN A 214 11.73 4.68 5.90
C ASN A 214 11.21 6.10 6.14
N SER A 215 10.88 6.39 7.40
CA SER A 215 10.20 7.63 7.80
C SER A 215 11.01 8.89 7.49
N ALA A 216 12.32 8.83 7.56
CA ALA A 216 13.20 10.00 7.27
C ALA A 216 13.21 10.32 5.77
N ILE A 217 13.24 9.30 4.91
CA ILE A 217 13.19 9.48 3.46
C ILE A 217 11.80 9.96 3.05
N TYR A 218 10.75 9.29 3.53
CA TYR A 218 9.38 9.63 3.20
C TYR A 218 8.99 11.06 3.63
N ALA A 219 9.43 11.52 4.79
CA ALA A 219 9.12 12.86 5.29
C ALA A 219 9.71 13.97 4.41
N ASN A 220 10.84 13.71 3.76
CA ASN A 220 11.49 14.67 2.88
C ASN A 220 11.02 14.59 1.43
N HIS A 221 10.72 13.36 0.97
CA HIS A 221 10.30 13.07 -0.40
C HIS A 221 9.30 11.91 -0.38
N SER A 222 8.04 12.18 -0.05
CA SER A 222 6.99 11.15 0.04
C SER A 222 6.77 10.37 -1.27
N TRP A 223 7.17 10.96 -2.39
CA TRP A 223 7.08 10.36 -3.72
C TRP A 223 8.38 9.67 -4.18
N ALA A 224 9.49 9.73 -3.42
CA ALA A 224 10.76 9.07 -3.76
C ALA A 224 10.69 7.55 -3.52
N LEU A 225 9.78 6.89 -4.23
CA LEU A 225 9.48 5.46 -4.04
C LEU A 225 10.58 4.52 -4.54
N HIS A 226 11.61 5.01 -5.25
CA HIS A 226 12.71 4.16 -5.71
C HIS A 226 13.38 3.39 -4.57
N ASN A 227 13.51 3.99 -3.38
CA ASN A 227 14.03 3.31 -2.20
C ASN A 227 13.05 2.29 -1.60
N GLN A 228 11.78 2.35 -1.97
CA GLN A 228 10.75 1.42 -1.50
C GLN A 228 10.60 0.20 -2.42
N LEU A 229 11.11 0.26 -3.64
CA LEU A 229 10.95 -0.80 -4.64
C LEU A 229 12.21 -1.66 -4.84
N VAL A 230 13.23 -1.48 -4.00
CA VAL A 230 14.54 -2.15 -4.19
C VAL A 230 14.47 -3.68 -4.09
N ASP A 231 13.48 -4.23 -3.38
CA ASP A 231 13.29 -5.67 -3.23
C ASP A 231 12.21 -6.24 -4.18
N THR A 232 11.54 -5.40 -4.99
CA THR A 232 10.47 -5.84 -5.92
C THR A 232 10.94 -6.94 -6.86
N ASP A 233 12.14 -6.76 -7.46
CA ASP A 233 12.72 -7.74 -8.36
C ASP A 233 13.09 -9.05 -7.65
N ALA A 234 13.50 -8.97 -6.37
CA ALA A 234 13.79 -10.16 -5.58
C ALA A 234 12.50 -10.95 -5.28
N VAL A 235 11.38 -10.28 -5.01
CA VAL A 235 10.08 -10.94 -4.84
C VAL A 235 9.62 -11.56 -6.15
N TYR A 236 9.78 -10.85 -7.27
CA TYR A 236 9.47 -11.41 -8.60
C TYR A 236 10.32 -12.64 -8.91
N ARG A 237 11.63 -12.62 -8.60
CA ARG A 237 12.48 -13.81 -8.70
C ARG A 237 11.98 -14.95 -7.82
N GLY A 238 11.47 -14.64 -6.62
CA GLY A 238 10.78 -15.63 -5.77
C GLY A 238 9.59 -16.27 -6.47
N PHE A 239 8.73 -15.47 -7.10
CA PHE A 239 7.59 -15.94 -7.87
C PHE A 239 8.00 -16.90 -9.02
N VAL A 240 8.94 -16.50 -9.87
CA VAL A 240 9.35 -17.36 -11.00
C VAL A 240 10.14 -18.59 -10.55
N THR A 241 10.89 -18.50 -9.43
CA THR A 241 11.58 -19.64 -8.82
C THR A 241 10.57 -20.65 -8.28
N GLY A 242 9.57 -20.18 -7.52
CA GLY A 242 8.49 -21.04 -7.01
C GLY A 242 7.69 -21.71 -8.14
N CYS A 243 7.40 -20.95 -9.20
CA CYS A 243 6.73 -21.48 -10.39
C CYS A 243 7.55 -22.57 -11.09
N ALA A 244 8.86 -22.36 -11.27
CA ALA A 244 9.75 -23.36 -11.88
C ALA A 244 9.84 -24.64 -11.03
N LEU A 245 9.96 -24.50 -9.69
CA LEU A 245 9.99 -25.64 -8.76
C LEU A 245 8.68 -26.43 -8.77
N ALA A 246 7.53 -25.75 -8.84
CA ALA A 246 6.22 -26.38 -8.89
C ALA A 246 5.95 -27.10 -10.24
N GLY A 247 6.64 -26.68 -11.30
CA GLY A 247 6.48 -27.21 -12.64
C GLY A 247 5.05 -27.07 -13.18
N PRO A 248 4.74 -27.73 -14.32
CA PRO A 248 3.47 -27.51 -15.03
C PRO A 248 2.21 -28.00 -14.25
N GLN A 249 2.39 -28.78 -13.20
CA GLN A 249 1.27 -29.25 -12.36
C GLN A 249 0.88 -28.20 -11.31
N GLY A 250 1.81 -27.40 -10.84
CA GLY A 250 1.59 -26.36 -9.82
C GLY A 250 1.61 -24.93 -10.39
N CYS A 251 2.21 -24.73 -11.57
CA CYS A 251 2.31 -23.42 -12.24
C CYS A 251 2.20 -23.58 -13.77
N THR A 252 1.10 -23.09 -14.36
CA THR A 252 0.84 -23.22 -15.80
C THR A 252 1.76 -22.36 -16.69
N ILE A 253 2.51 -21.45 -16.10
CA ILE A 253 3.55 -20.68 -16.83
C ILE A 253 4.76 -21.56 -17.14
N ALA A 254 5.07 -22.51 -16.25
CA ALA A 254 6.23 -23.38 -16.38
C ALA A 254 5.95 -24.61 -17.25
N SER A 255 6.95 -25.02 -18.03
CA SER A 255 7.03 -26.35 -18.66
C SER A 255 7.89 -27.30 -17.80
N ALA A 256 7.80 -28.60 -18.06
CA ALA A 256 8.54 -29.59 -17.28
C ALA A 256 10.07 -29.32 -17.34
N GLY A 257 10.71 -29.22 -16.18
CA GLY A 257 12.15 -29.03 -16.03
C GLY A 257 12.66 -27.63 -16.42
N GLN A 258 11.79 -26.65 -16.60
CA GLN A 258 12.22 -25.28 -16.84
C GLN A 258 12.95 -24.67 -15.62
N THR A 259 13.98 -23.87 -15.92
CA THR A 259 14.63 -23.02 -14.91
C THR A 259 13.82 -21.75 -14.62
N PRO A 260 14.05 -21.07 -13.48
CA PRO A 260 13.42 -19.77 -13.20
C PRO A 260 13.61 -18.75 -14.33
N GLU A 261 14.82 -18.72 -14.93
CA GLU A 261 15.12 -17.87 -16.08
C GLU A 261 14.23 -18.20 -17.30
N ALA A 262 14.01 -19.48 -17.60
CA ALA A 262 13.15 -19.88 -18.71
C ALA A 262 11.66 -19.52 -18.46
N VAL A 263 11.19 -19.57 -17.21
CA VAL A 263 9.86 -19.08 -16.83
C VAL A 263 9.79 -17.55 -17.01
N HIS A 264 10.80 -16.82 -16.60
CA HIS A 264 10.91 -15.37 -16.83
C HIS A 264 10.82 -15.04 -18.32
N GLN A 265 11.58 -15.74 -19.18
CA GLN A 265 11.54 -15.53 -20.64
C GLN A 265 10.15 -15.83 -21.23
N THR A 266 9.41 -16.79 -20.68
CA THR A 266 8.00 -17.04 -21.07
C THR A 266 7.13 -15.81 -20.77
N ILE A 267 7.29 -15.22 -19.59
CA ILE A 267 6.55 -14.01 -19.18
C ILE A 267 6.93 -12.82 -20.08
N LEU A 268 8.22 -12.59 -20.32
CA LEU A 268 8.70 -11.53 -21.21
C LEU A 268 8.14 -11.67 -22.62
N GLY A 269 8.08 -12.88 -23.16
CA GLY A 269 7.51 -13.14 -24.49
C GLY A 269 6.05 -12.69 -24.60
N VAL A 270 5.25 -12.90 -23.54
CA VAL A 270 3.84 -12.43 -23.50
C VAL A 270 3.77 -10.91 -23.37
N LEU A 271 4.62 -10.30 -22.56
CA LEU A 271 4.70 -8.83 -22.43
C LEU A 271 5.06 -8.17 -23.77
N GLN A 272 6.06 -8.70 -24.47
CA GLN A 272 6.48 -8.21 -25.79
C GLN A 272 5.40 -8.40 -26.85
N ALA A 273 4.69 -9.53 -26.82
CA ALA A 273 3.56 -9.77 -27.72
C ALA A 273 2.42 -8.77 -27.48
N ALA A 274 2.08 -8.49 -26.21
CA ALA A 274 1.08 -7.50 -25.85
C ALA A 274 1.47 -6.09 -26.32
N TYR A 275 2.70 -5.66 -26.08
CA TYR A 275 3.26 -4.40 -26.54
C TYR A 275 3.16 -4.28 -28.07
N GLY A 276 3.66 -5.28 -28.80
CA GLY A 276 3.64 -5.28 -30.26
C GLY A 276 2.23 -5.29 -30.86
N ALA A 277 1.26 -5.88 -30.17
CA ALA A 277 -0.14 -5.86 -30.58
C ALA A 277 -0.76 -4.46 -30.40
N ASP A 278 -0.50 -3.78 -29.26
CA ASP A 278 -1.01 -2.44 -28.99
C ASP A 278 -0.41 -1.39 -29.93
N VAL A 279 0.89 -1.46 -30.19
CA VAL A 279 1.58 -0.59 -31.18
C VAL A 279 0.98 -0.77 -32.57
N LYS A 280 0.73 -2.01 -33.04
CA LYS A 280 0.08 -2.29 -34.32
C LYS A 280 -1.37 -1.75 -34.40
N ALA A 281 -2.05 -1.73 -33.26
CA ALA A 281 -3.40 -1.17 -33.14
C ALA A 281 -3.41 0.38 -33.05
N GLY A 282 -2.25 1.04 -33.16
CA GLY A 282 -2.11 2.49 -33.03
C GLY A 282 -2.27 3.01 -31.62
N ASN A 283 -1.90 2.21 -30.62
CA ASN A 283 -2.05 2.51 -29.18
C ASN A 283 -3.51 2.84 -28.83
N ALA A 284 -4.44 2.11 -29.41
CA ALA A 284 -5.88 2.37 -29.26
C ALA A 284 -6.43 1.95 -27.88
N GLY A 285 -5.62 1.30 -27.04
CA GLY A 285 -6.00 0.84 -25.71
C GLY A 285 -7.15 -0.19 -25.72
N SER A 286 -7.41 -0.84 -26.86
CA SER A 286 -8.46 -1.85 -27.04
C SER A 286 -8.02 -3.26 -26.63
N LEU A 287 -6.71 -3.46 -26.48
CA LEU A 287 -6.07 -4.72 -26.12
C LEU A 287 -5.51 -4.64 -24.70
N ILE A 288 -5.22 -5.81 -24.10
CA ILE A 288 -4.45 -5.82 -22.85
C ILE A 288 -3.03 -5.32 -23.14
N THR A 289 -2.61 -4.27 -22.44
CA THR A 289 -1.27 -3.69 -22.64
C THR A 289 -0.22 -4.39 -21.78
N SER A 290 1.05 -4.24 -22.12
CA SER A 290 2.15 -4.77 -21.32
C SER A 290 2.17 -4.17 -19.90
N ASP A 291 1.81 -2.89 -19.74
CA ASP A 291 1.66 -2.24 -18.44
C ASP A 291 0.57 -2.89 -17.57
N GLN A 292 -0.59 -3.17 -18.14
CA GLN A 292 -1.67 -3.84 -17.43
C GLN A 292 -1.27 -5.25 -16.94
N ILE A 293 -0.48 -5.97 -17.74
CA ILE A 293 0.05 -7.28 -17.35
C ILE A 293 1.04 -7.11 -16.20
N ARG A 294 1.99 -6.16 -16.30
CA ARG A 294 2.95 -5.85 -15.22
C ARG A 294 2.25 -5.44 -13.94
N ALA A 295 1.21 -4.60 -14.02
CA ALA A 295 0.44 -4.20 -12.86
C ALA A 295 -0.22 -5.39 -12.14
N LYS A 296 -0.74 -6.37 -12.90
CA LYS A 296 -1.30 -7.60 -12.32
C LYS A 296 -0.23 -8.46 -11.64
N LEU A 297 0.92 -8.62 -12.28
CA LEU A 297 2.06 -9.35 -11.70
C LEU A 297 2.59 -8.62 -10.45
N PHE A 298 2.77 -7.30 -10.51
CA PHE A 298 3.20 -6.50 -9.37
C PHE A 298 2.23 -6.63 -8.17
N ASN A 299 0.93 -6.58 -8.41
CA ASN A 299 -0.07 -6.77 -7.34
C ASN A 299 0.03 -8.17 -6.71
N ALA A 300 0.39 -9.20 -7.48
CA ALA A 300 0.61 -10.54 -6.95
C ALA A 300 1.81 -10.60 -5.99
N LEU A 301 2.81 -9.74 -6.17
CA LEU A 301 4.01 -9.73 -5.32
C LEU A 301 3.71 -9.32 -3.87
N TYR A 302 2.58 -8.65 -3.62
CA TYR A 302 2.15 -8.30 -2.26
C TYR A 302 1.84 -9.53 -1.42
N SER A 303 1.31 -10.62 -2.03
CA SER A 303 0.85 -11.78 -1.28
C SER A 303 1.21 -13.08 -1.99
N PRO A 304 2.24 -13.80 -1.51
CA PRO A 304 2.61 -15.11 -2.04
C PRO A 304 1.46 -16.14 -2.03
N ALA A 305 0.49 -16.00 -1.14
CA ALA A 305 -0.72 -16.82 -1.14
C ALA A 305 -1.53 -16.72 -2.44
N SER A 306 -1.36 -15.65 -3.22
CA SER A 306 -2.02 -15.47 -4.51
C SER A 306 -1.25 -16.04 -5.70
N TRP A 307 0.01 -16.46 -5.53
CA TRP A 307 0.91 -16.79 -6.64
C TRP A 307 0.39 -17.96 -7.50
N ALA A 308 -0.08 -19.03 -6.85
CA ALA A 308 -0.65 -20.17 -7.58
C ALA A 308 -1.91 -19.77 -8.38
N SER A 309 -2.80 -18.96 -7.82
CA SER A 309 -3.99 -18.47 -8.51
C SER A 309 -3.64 -17.54 -9.68
N VAL A 310 -2.68 -16.64 -9.50
CA VAL A 310 -2.18 -15.77 -10.59
C VAL A 310 -1.62 -16.60 -11.72
N ALA A 311 -0.81 -17.62 -11.43
CA ALA A 311 -0.22 -18.47 -12.44
C ALA A 311 -1.23 -19.38 -13.15
N ASN A 312 -2.22 -19.92 -12.41
CA ASN A 312 -3.06 -20.99 -12.92
C ASN A 312 -4.45 -20.51 -13.41
N GLU A 313 -4.92 -19.37 -12.93
CA GLU A 313 -6.25 -18.83 -13.29
C GLU A 313 -6.14 -17.53 -14.10
N LEU A 314 -5.31 -16.56 -13.64
CA LEU A 314 -5.19 -15.27 -14.30
C LEU A 314 -4.31 -15.32 -15.55
N TRP A 315 -3.16 -15.99 -15.47
CA TRP A 315 -2.20 -16.04 -16.56
C TRP A 315 -2.74 -16.63 -17.87
N PRO A 316 -3.47 -17.77 -17.87
CA PRO A 316 -4.09 -18.29 -19.09
C PRO A 316 -5.06 -17.31 -19.74
N GLN A 317 -5.78 -16.51 -18.95
CA GLN A 317 -6.68 -15.46 -19.46
C GLN A 317 -5.87 -14.31 -20.12
N ILE A 318 -4.75 -13.92 -19.53
CA ILE A 318 -3.83 -12.92 -20.11
C ILE A 318 -3.34 -13.41 -21.47
N VAL A 319 -2.80 -14.62 -21.54
CA VAL A 319 -2.28 -15.22 -22.79
C VAL A 319 -3.40 -15.34 -23.84
N GLY A 320 -4.60 -15.76 -23.45
CA GLY A 320 -5.77 -15.82 -24.33
C GLY A 320 -6.14 -14.45 -24.91
N ASN A 321 -6.12 -13.40 -24.08
CA ASN A 321 -6.44 -12.04 -24.52
C ASN A 321 -5.37 -11.44 -25.44
N VAL A 322 -4.09 -11.79 -25.26
CA VAL A 322 -2.98 -11.36 -26.14
C VAL A 322 -3.04 -12.07 -27.49
N SER A 323 -3.38 -13.38 -27.49
CA SER A 323 -3.37 -14.23 -28.70
C SER A 323 -4.62 -14.06 -29.57
N ALA A 324 -5.77 -13.76 -28.98
CA ALA A 324 -7.03 -13.59 -29.67
C ALA A 324 -7.79 -12.39 -29.08
N PRO A 325 -7.42 -11.15 -29.51
CA PRO A 325 -8.10 -9.96 -29.01
C PRO A 325 -9.59 -10.02 -29.32
N SER A 326 -10.41 -9.93 -28.28
CA SER A 326 -11.87 -9.94 -28.42
C SER A 326 -12.31 -8.78 -29.30
N GLN A 327 -13.19 -9.03 -30.28
CA GLN A 327 -13.73 -7.98 -31.18
C GLN A 327 -14.70 -7.00 -30.47
N SER A 328 -14.91 -7.15 -29.18
CA SER A 328 -15.71 -6.22 -28.40
C SER A 328 -14.79 -5.36 -27.54
N PRO A 329 -14.81 -4.03 -27.72
CA PRO A 329 -14.08 -3.12 -26.87
C PRO A 329 -14.75 -3.06 -25.49
N SER A 330 -14.57 -4.09 -24.66
CA SER A 330 -14.81 -3.90 -23.26
C SER A 330 -13.64 -3.08 -22.74
N ARG A 331 -13.80 -1.76 -22.68
CA ARG A 331 -12.94 -0.86 -21.93
C ARG A 331 -12.83 -1.41 -20.50
N ARG A 332 -11.87 -2.29 -20.25
CA ARG A 332 -11.48 -2.68 -18.91
C ARG A 332 -10.62 -1.55 -18.37
N THR A 333 -11.30 -0.62 -17.73
CA THR A 333 -10.68 0.35 -16.83
C THR A 333 -9.87 -0.38 -15.75
N ARG A 334 -8.92 0.29 -15.12
CA ARG A 334 -8.12 -0.13 -13.95
C ARG A 334 -8.98 -0.56 -12.74
N GLN A 335 -10.26 -0.85 -12.96
CA GLN A 335 -11.29 -1.29 -12.03
C GLN A 335 -11.61 -2.76 -12.25
N ASP A 336 -10.78 -3.67 -11.73
CA ASP A 336 -11.31 -4.96 -11.34
C ASP A 336 -12.00 -4.79 -9.98
N ASN A 337 -13.34 -4.95 -10.01
CA ASN A 337 -14.26 -5.02 -8.88
C ASN A 337 -14.70 -3.74 -8.18
N LYS A 338 -15.47 -2.91 -8.88
CA LYS A 338 -16.69 -2.26 -8.33
C LYS A 338 -17.37 -1.45 -9.42
N ALA A 339 -18.47 -1.94 -9.95
CA ALA A 339 -19.21 -1.34 -11.07
C ALA A 339 -19.79 0.06 -10.79
N ASN A 340 -19.55 0.66 -9.62
CA ASN A 340 -20.08 1.98 -9.24
C ASN A 340 -19.16 2.80 -8.30
N ALA A 341 -17.87 2.44 -8.13
CA ALA A 341 -17.01 3.23 -7.24
C ALA A 341 -16.39 4.40 -8.00
N THR A 342 -16.65 5.61 -7.56
CA THR A 342 -15.92 6.82 -7.95
C THR A 342 -14.43 6.64 -7.67
N VAL A 343 -13.54 7.07 -8.58
CA VAL A 343 -12.10 7.00 -8.34
C VAL A 343 -11.77 7.86 -7.12
N SER A 344 -11.29 7.24 -6.05
CA SER A 344 -10.89 7.95 -4.84
C SER A 344 -9.49 8.54 -5.01
N TYR A 345 -9.37 9.83 -4.76
CA TYR A 345 -8.09 10.55 -4.76
C TYR A 345 -7.48 10.69 -3.36
N THR A 346 -8.06 10.05 -2.36
CA THR A 346 -7.63 10.23 -0.95
C THR A 346 -6.18 9.84 -0.71
N ALA A 347 -5.74 8.69 -1.23
CA ALA A 347 -4.34 8.26 -1.07
C ALA A 347 -3.37 9.26 -1.70
N ILE A 348 -3.67 9.71 -2.92
CA ILE A 348 -2.88 10.74 -3.62
C ILE A 348 -2.88 12.04 -2.81
N ALA A 349 -4.05 12.46 -2.31
CA ALA A 349 -4.18 13.67 -1.50
C ALA A 349 -3.31 13.60 -0.25
N ILE A 350 -3.29 12.47 0.47
CA ILE A 350 -2.46 12.26 1.66
C ILE A 350 -0.97 12.32 1.29
N PHE A 351 -0.53 11.55 0.29
CA PHE A 351 0.87 11.53 -0.12
C PHE A 351 1.34 12.90 -0.58
N CYS A 352 0.56 13.59 -1.40
CA CYS A 352 0.94 14.91 -1.90
C CYS A 352 0.79 16.02 -0.85
N ALA A 353 -0.08 15.87 0.16
CA ALA A 353 -0.12 16.78 1.30
C ALA A 353 1.12 16.68 2.18
N ASP A 354 1.70 15.47 2.30
CA ASP A 354 2.91 15.21 3.07
C ASP A 354 4.19 15.60 2.31
N ASP A 355 4.14 15.74 0.98
CA ASP A 355 5.29 16.02 0.14
C ASP A 355 5.84 17.44 0.32
N GLY A 356 7.18 17.55 0.23
CA GLY A 356 7.93 18.81 0.36
C GLY A 356 8.13 19.59 -0.93
N VAL A 357 7.83 19.01 -2.09
CA VAL A 357 8.11 19.64 -3.39
C VAL A 357 7.12 20.78 -3.67
N ASN A 358 7.64 21.92 -4.17
CA ASN A 358 6.80 23.02 -4.61
C ASN A 358 6.19 22.69 -5.98
N PRO A 359 4.83 22.60 -6.12
CA PRO A 359 4.17 22.21 -7.37
C PRO A 359 4.35 23.21 -8.50
N GLU A 360 4.65 24.46 -8.20
CA GLU A 360 4.64 25.55 -9.20
C GLU A 360 5.88 25.60 -10.10
N SER A 361 6.91 24.78 -9.82
CA SER A 361 8.21 24.84 -10.51
C SER A 361 8.59 23.60 -11.30
N THR A 362 7.75 22.56 -11.33
CA THR A 362 8.12 21.27 -11.93
C THR A 362 7.35 21.04 -13.23
N GLU A 363 8.08 20.80 -14.33
CA GLU A 363 7.50 20.38 -15.60
C GLU A 363 7.35 18.86 -15.66
N MET A 364 6.31 18.36 -16.32
CA MET A 364 6.07 16.92 -16.49
C MET A 364 7.20 16.23 -17.24
N SER A 365 7.88 16.91 -18.14
CA SER A 365 9.09 16.41 -18.82
C SER A 365 10.20 16.03 -17.83
N THR A 366 10.41 16.85 -16.79
CA THR A 366 11.36 16.58 -15.72
C THR A 366 10.92 15.39 -14.88
N VAL A 367 9.63 15.29 -14.56
CA VAL A 367 9.06 14.15 -13.84
C VAL A 367 9.25 12.86 -14.64
N PHE A 368 8.98 12.87 -15.94
CA PHE A 368 9.15 11.71 -16.82
C PHE A 368 10.61 11.31 -17.02
N GLN A 369 11.54 12.26 -17.04
CA GLN A 369 12.97 11.95 -17.06
C GLN A 369 13.40 11.22 -15.77
N SER A 370 12.85 11.61 -14.61
CA SER A 370 13.14 10.90 -13.36
C SER A 370 12.53 9.49 -13.35
N VAL A 371 11.36 9.28 -13.96
CA VAL A 371 10.75 7.95 -14.15
C VAL A 371 11.60 7.07 -15.06
N ALA A 372 12.12 7.62 -16.16
CA ALA A 372 13.02 6.92 -17.07
C ALA A 372 14.36 6.54 -16.42
N SER A 373 14.77 7.26 -15.38
CA SER A 373 16.00 7.01 -14.61
C SER A 373 15.78 6.07 -13.41
N GLY A 374 14.52 5.74 -13.10
CA GLY A 374 14.14 4.85 -11.99
C GLY A 374 12.64 4.93 -11.69
N PRO A 375 12.06 3.92 -11.05
CA PRO A 375 10.62 3.86 -10.79
C PRO A 375 10.18 5.03 -9.89
N ASN A 376 9.26 5.83 -10.39
CA ASN A 376 8.62 6.91 -9.65
C ASN A 376 7.12 6.97 -10.00
N PRO A 377 6.25 6.31 -9.23
CA PRO A 377 4.84 6.14 -9.59
C PRO A 377 3.94 7.31 -9.24
N VAL A 378 4.43 8.38 -8.60
CA VAL A 378 3.57 9.48 -8.11
C VAL A 378 3.82 10.77 -8.89
N TYR A 379 3.41 10.82 -10.15
CA TYR A 379 3.52 12.02 -10.99
C TYR A 379 2.58 13.15 -10.59
N TYR A 380 1.62 12.89 -9.70
CA TYR A 380 0.57 13.83 -9.33
C TYR A 380 1.05 14.94 -8.41
N CYS A 381 1.96 14.63 -7.49
CA CYS A 381 2.30 15.56 -6.42
C CYS A 381 2.87 16.89 -6.89
N PRO A 382 3.68 16.97 -7.96
CA PRO A 382 4.07 18.27 -8.55
C PRO A 382 2.89 19.12 -9.03
N PHE A 383 1.78 18.48 -9.42
CA PHE A 383 0.57 19.13 -9.92
C PHE A 383 -0.56 19.15 -8.89
N TRP A 384 -0.35 18.62 -7.68
CA TRP A 384 -1.38 18.58 -6.65
C TRP A 384 -1.70 20.01 -6.16
N PRO A 385 -3.00 20.36 -5.97
CA PRO A 385 -3.41 21.76 -5.83
C PRO A 385 -2.98 22.42 -4.53
N VAL A 386 -2.80 21.64 -3.47
CA VAL A 386 -2.57 22.17 -2.11
C VAL A 386 -1.59 21.29 -1.34
N ARG A 387 -0.97 21.88 -0.33
CA ARG A 387 -0.20 21.17 0.71
C ARG A 387 -1.00 21.09 1.99
N GLY A 388 -0.71 20.09 2.81
CA GLY A 388 -1.31 19.97 4.13
C GLY A 388 -1.00 21.19 5.01
N VAL A 389 -1.99 21.66 5.76
CA VAL A 389 -1.83 22.77 6.73
C VAL A 389 -0.84 22.43 7.82
N GLU A 390 -0.66 21.15 8.08
CA GLU A 390 0.30 20.64 9.05
C GLU A 390 1.14 19.52 8.43
N ARG A 391 2.45 19.61 8.61
CA ARG A 391 3.41 18.60 8.14
C ARG A 391 4.45 18.36 9.24
N TYR A 392 4.91 17.12 9.34
CA TYR A 392 6.00 16.73 10.22
C TYR A 392 7.13 16.09 9.43
N GLN A 393 8.31 16.71 9.48
CA GLN A 393 9.49 16.27 8.75
C GLN A 393 10.55 15.61 9.65
N GLY A 394 10.23 15.32 10.88
CA GLY A 394 11.14 14.77 11.88
C GLY A 394 11.44 15.76 13.00
N PRO A 395 12.35 15.44 13.87
CA PRO A 395 13.21 14.26 13.88
C PRO A 395 12.49 12.95 14.27
N PHE A 396 12.98 11.80 13.74
CA PHE A 396 12.48 10.44 14.06
C PHE A 396 13.41 9.66 15.02
N ASN A 397 14.37 10.32 15.64
CA ASN A 397 15.42 9.73 16.47
C ASN A 397 15.23 10.00 17.97
N LYS A 398 14.00 10.19 18.42
CA LYS A 398 13.74 10.43 19.85
C LYS A 398 13.86 9.13 20.64
N THR A 399 14.46 9.23 21.84
CA THR A 399 14.41 8.13 22.81
C THR A 399 12.98 7.94 23.31
N LEU A 400 12.48 6.71 23.23
CA LEU A 400 11.14 6.35 23.62
C LEU A 400 11.11 5.80 25.05
N VAL A 401 10.05 6.09 25.78
CA VAL A 401 9.83 5.52 27.13
C VAL A 401 9.59 4.01 27.05
N ASN A 402 8.84 3.57 26.03
CA ASN A 402 8.57 2.16 25.77
C ASN A 402 9.25 1.74 24.48
N LYS A 403 9.96 0.61 24.49
CA LYS A 403 10.51 0.05 23.26
C LYS A 403 9.38 -0.39 22.32
N ILE A 404 9.58 -0.18 21.02
CA ILE A 404 8.67 -0.64 19.98
C ILE A 404 9.23 -1.81 19.19
N ALA A 405 8.37 -2.59 18.56
CA ALA A 405 8.78 -3.65 17.64
C ALA A 405 8.68 -3.16 16.20
N LEU A 406 9.71 -3.41 15.41
CA LEU A 406 9.74 -3.17 13.97
C LEU A 406 9.86 -4.52 13.27
N ILE A 407 8.92 -4.85 12.39
CA ILE A 407 8.93 -6.09 11.62
C ILE A 407 9.14 -5.76 10.15
N GLY A 408 10.03 -6.49 9.49
CA GLY A 408 10.24 -6.37 8.06
C GLY A 408 10.51 -7.72 7.43
N ASN A 409 9.87 -7.98 6.28
CA ASN A 409 10.16 -9.16 5.48
C ASN A 409 11.49 -9.00 4.76
N THR A 410 12.25 -10.08 4.61
CA THR A 410 13.52 -10.07 3.88
C THR A 410 13.34 -9.56 2.45
N TYR A 411 12.19 -9.91 1.83
CA TYR A 411 11.82 -9.48 0.48
C TYR A 411 10.39 -8.92 0.48
N ASP A 412 10.25 -7.63 0.75
CA ASP A 412 8.97 -6.90 0.66
C ASP A 412 8.97 -6.03 -0.61
N PRO A 413 8.00 -6.18 -1.52
CA PRO A 413 8.01 -5.49 -2.80
C PRO A 413 7.86 -3.97 -2.72
N VAL A 414 7.40 -3.42 -1.59
CA VAL A 414 7.06 -1.99 -1.45
C VAL A 414 7.54 -1.32 -0.16
N THR A 415 7.84 -2.11 0.88
CA THR A 415 8.45 -1.62 2.13
C THR A 415 9.63 -2.53 2.50
N PRO A 416 10.75 -2.41 1.77
CA PRO A 416 11.88 -3.32 1.90
C PRO A 416 12.44 -3.32 3.31
N PHE A 417 13.08 -4.43 3.70
CA PHE A 417 13.69 -4.59 5.02
C PHE A 417 14.59 -3.42 5.42
N SER A 418 15.25 -2.80 4.44
CA SER A 418 16.07 -1.60 4.66
C SER A 418 15.30 -0.41 5.24
N GLY A 419 13.99 -0.33 5.03
CA GLY A 419 13.13 0.66 5.68
C GLY A 419 13.00 0.44 7.17
N ALA A 420 12.76 -0.81 7.59
CA ALA A 420 12.71 -1.20 9.00
C ALA A 420 14.08 -1.02 9.69
N GLN A 421 15.15 -1.43 9.02
CA GLN A 421 16.51 -1.22 9.50
C GLN A 421 16.83 0.28 9.69
N GLY A 422 16.51 1.12 8.69
CA GLY A 422 16.77 2.57 8.78
C GLY A 422 16.01 3.25 9.92
N LEU A 423 14.78 2.85 10.22
CA LEU A 423 14.05 3.36 11.38
C LEU A 423 14.62 2.80 12.70
N ALA A 424 15.04 1.53 12.73
CA ALA A 424 15.70 0.94 13.88
C ALA A 424 17.01 1.67 14.23
N ASP A 425 17.83 1.97 13.23
CA ASP A 425 19.09 2.71 13.39
C ASP A 425 18.84 4.11 13.97
N LEU A 426 17.78 4.79 13.54
CA LEU A 426 17.39 6.11 14.06
C LEU A 426 16.91 6.05 15.51
N LEU A 427 16.18 5.01 15.89
CA LEU A 427 15.60 4.85 17.24
C LEU A 427 16.56 4.18 18.23
N GLY A 428 17.58 3.50 17.74
CA GLY A 428 18.57 2.80 18.57
C GLY A 428 17.90 1.88 19.58
N ASN A 429 18.27 2.00 20.84
CA ASN A 429 17.75 1.16 21.93
C ASN A 429 16.23 1.29 22.16
N SER A 430 15.56 2.23 21.51
CA SER A 430 14.12 2.41 21.62
C SER A 430 13.31 1.50 20.70
N ALA A 431 13.96 0.76 19.81
CA ALA A 431 13.31 -0.19 18.91
C ALA A 431 13.94 -1.58 19.00
N LYS A 432 13.15 -2.61 18.70
CA LYS A 432 13.60 -3.96 18.46
C LYS A 432 13.25 -4.33 17.03
N LEU A 433 14.27 -4.62 16.22
CA LEU A 433 14.11 -5.06 14.85
C LEU A 433 13.90 -6.58 14.79
N ILE A 434 12.92 -7.01 14.02
CA ILE A 434 12.55 -8.40 13.77
C ILE A 434 12.53 -8.60 12.27
N ARG A 435 13.31 -9.55 11.77
CA ARG A 435 13.28 -9.94 10.37
C ARG A 435 12.40 -11.17 10.20
N LEU A 436 11.44 -11.13 9.30
CA LEU A 436 10.75 -12.32 8.83
C LEU A 436 11.39 -12.76 7.50
N ASN A 437 11.91 -13.97 7.47
CA ASN A 437 12.53 -14.52 6.25
C ASN A 437 11.44 -15.01 5.29
N ALA A 438 10.79 -14.06 4.61
CA ALA A 438 9.59 -14.21 3.82
C ALA A 438 9.61 -13.32 2.57
N PHE A 439 8.68 -13.59 1.66
CA PHE A 439 8.30 -12.71 0.57
C PHE A 439 6.98 -12.00 0.86
N GLY A 440 6.71 -10.92 0.11
CA GLY A 440 5.45 -10.20 0.15
C GLY A 440 5.41 -9.07 1.16
N HIS A 441 4.27 -8.38 1.18
CA HIS A 441 4.11 -7.11 1.89
C HIS A 441 3.57 -7.32 3.29
N THR A 442 4.33 -6.88 4.30
CA THR A 442 4.11 -7.09 5.74
C THR A 442 4.21 -8.56 6.18
N SER A 443 4.30 -8.81 7.47
CA SER A 443 4.36 -10.17 8.02
C SER A 443 3.05 -10.95 7.88
N ALA A 444 1.95 -10.28 7.52
CA ALA A 444 0.68 -10.93 7.23
C ALA A 444 0.64 -11.62 5.86
N ALA A 445 1.61 -11.34 4.97
CA ALA A 445 1.68 -11.93 3.63
C ALA A 445 1.94 -13.44 3.64
N GLU A 446 2.71 -13.91 4.62
CA GLU A 446 3.03 -15.32 4.82
C GLU A 446 2.92 -15.67 6.32
N PRO A 447 2.24 -16.77 6.70
CA PRO A 447 2.00 -17.11 8.10
C PRO A 447 3.30 -17.48 8.83
N SER A 448 3.48 -16.96 10.06
CA SER A 448 4.63 -17.24 10.90
C SER A 448 4.23 -17.29 12.37
N ASP A 449 4.27 -18.47 12.96
CA ASP A 449 4.02 -18.66 14.39
C ASP A 449 5.05 -17.90 15.25
N CYS A 450 6.25 -17.69 14.72
CA CYS A 450 7.29 -16.93 15.39
C CYS A 450 6.88 -15.45 15.55
N THR A 451 6.44 -14.77 14.50
CA THR A 451 6.01 -13.36 14.57
C THR A 451 4.75 -13.21 15.41
N VAL A 452 3.82 -14.15 15.32
CA VAL A 452 2.60 -14.18 16.15
C VAL A 452 2.97 -14.33 17.63
N ALA A 453 3.84 -15.27 18.00
CA ALA A 453 4.27 -15.47 19.38
C ALA A 453 4.98 -14.25 19.97
N LEU A 454 5.84 -13.57 19.16
CA LEU A 454 6.48 -12.32 19.56
C LEU A 454 5.45 -11.21 19.83
N GLY A 455 4.48 -11.07 18.94
CA GLY A 455 3.38 -10.12 19.14
C GLY A 455 2.58 -10.40 20.39
N GLN A 456 2.21 -11.66 20.63
CA GLN A 456 1.50 -12.10 21.83
C GLN A 456 2.27 -11.77 23.13
N ALA A 457 3.55 -12.09 23.19
CA ALA A 457 4.38 -11.77 24.34
C ALA A 457 4.46 -10.26 24.58
N TYR A 458 4.63 -9.50 23.49
CA TYR A 458 4.73 -8.06 23.56
C TYR A 458 3.41 -7.42 24.01
N PHE A 459 2.26 -7.80 23.43
CA PHE A 459 0.96 -7.26 23.82
C PHE A 459 0.48 -7.77 25.20
N ALA A 460 0.85 -8.97 25.59
CA ALA A 460 0.48 -9.48 26.91
C ALA A 460 1.21 -8.72 28.04
N ASN A 461 2.52 -8.63 27.98
CA ASN A 461 3.33 -8.12 29.10
C ASN A 461 4.47 -7.16 28.73
N GLY A 462 4.62 -6.81 27.45
CA GLY A 462 5.68 -5.90 26.96
C GLY A 462 7.02 -6.59 26.69
N THR A 463 7.05 -7.93 26.66
CA THR A 463 8.28 -8.69 26.42
C THR A 463 8.67 -8.60 24.93
N LEU A 464 9.91 -8.18 24.70
CA LEU A 464 10.58 -8.22 23.40
C LEU A 464 11.84 -9.09 23.52
N PRO A 465 12.30 -9.73 22.43
CA PRO A 465 13.54 -10.50 22.45
C PRO A 465 14.73 -9.69 22.94
N GLU A 466 15.65 -10.32 23.63
CA GLU A 466 16.91 -9.67 24.09
C GLU A 466 17.93 -9.62 22.96
N GLU A 467 17.99 -10.65 22.11
CA GLU A 467 18.90 -10.77 20.98
C GLU A 467 18.68 -9.64 19.97
N ASP A 468 19.76 -9.13 19.38
CA ASP A 468 19.69 -8.02 18.43
C ASP A 468 19.23 -8.45 17.02
N ASP A 469 19.62 -9.64 16.57
CA ASP A 469 19.30 -10.19 15.27
C ASP A 469 18.20 -11.26 15.35
N VAL A 470 16.95 -10.83 15.53
CA VAL A 470 15.81 -11.75 15.58
C VAL A 470 15.34 -12.10 14.18
N VAL A 471 15.46 -13.36 13.80
CA VAL A 471 14.98 -13.87 12.51
C VAL A 471 13.89 -14.91 12.72
N CYS A 472 12.70 -14.61 12.22
CA CYS A 472 11.57 -15.54 12.14
C CYS A 472 11.53 -16.23 10.79
N GLY A 473 11.02 -17.46 10.71
CA GLY A 473 10.70 -18.17 9.49
C GLY A 473 9.21 -18.20 9.21
N VAL A 474 8.85 -18.46 7.98
CA VAL A 474 7.49 -18.79 7.56
C VAL A 474 7.15 -20.22 7.98
N ASN A 475 5.90 -20.50 8.30
CA ASN A 475 5.44 -21.85 8.61
C ASN A 475 5.68 -22.80 7.44
N ASN A 476 6.17 -24.00 7.71
CA ASN A 476 6.58 -24.95 6.67
C ASN A 476 5.41 -25.54 5.86
N ASP A 477 4.21 -25.46 6.38
CA ASP A 477 2.96 -25.90 5.73
C ASP A 477 2.36 -24.84 4.79
N PHE A 478 2.91 -23.64 4.78
CA PHE A 478 2.53 -22.62 3.82
C PHE A 478 3.24 -22.84 2.48
N GLU A 479 2.46 -22.97 1.42
CA GLU A 479 2.91 -23.23 0.06
C GLU A 479 2.42 -22.15 -0.90
N PRO A 480 3.30 -21.20 -1.33
CA PRO A 480 3.00 -20.25 -2.41
C PRO A 480 2.57 -20.91 -3.72
N PHE A 481 3.11 -22.10 -3.98
CA PHE A 481 2.70 -22.99 -5.08
C PHE A 481 2.50 -24.40 -4.53
N PRO A 482 1.59 -25.20 -5.11
CA PRO A 482 1.36 -26.58 -4.66
C PRO A 482 2.66 -27.39 -4.57
N GLY A 483 2.96 -27.93 -3.39
CA GLY A 483 4.16 -28.71 -3.10
C GLY A 483 5.45 -27.89 -2.97
N VAL A 484 5.40 -26.57 -2.96
CA VAL A 484 6.58 -25.68 -2.88
C VAL A 484 6.36 -24.63 -1.79
N ASN A 485 7.05 -24.80 -0.68
CA ASN A 485 7.01 -23.83 0.44
C ASN A 485 8.05 -22.71 0.26
N THR A 486 7.92 -21.66 1.06
CA THR A 486 8.79 -20.47 1.05
C THR A 486 10.25 -20.84 1.29
N ALA A 487 10.55 -21.79 2.19
CA ALA A 487 11.92 -22.22 2.47
C ALA A 487 12.59 -22.83 1.23
N ALA A 488 11.84 -23.64 0.45
CA ALA A 488 12.35 -24.22 -0.80
C ALA A 488 12.62 -23.12 -1.84
N ILE A 489 11.76 -22.09 -1.93
CA ILE A 489 11.97 -20.97 -2.85
C ILE A 489 13.25 -20.20 -2.47
N LEU A 490 13.40 -19.85 -1.19
CA LEU A 490 14.56 -19.12 -0.68
C LEU A 490 15.87 -19.88 -0.91
N ALA A 491 15.87 -21.20 -0.71
CA ALA A 491 17.04 -22.04 -0.92
C ALA A 491 17.47 -22.15 -2.40
N ASN A 492 16.54 -21.89 -3.33
CA ASN A 492 16.78 -21.96 -4.78
C ASN A 492 16.71 -20.59 -5.48
N LEU A 493 16.67 -19.51 -4.71
CA LEU A 493 16.58 -18.16 -5.26
C LEU A 493 17.86 -17.84 -6.06
N THR A 494 17.75 -17.77 -7.37
CA THR A 494 18.87 -17.48 -8.27
C THR A 494 18.87 -16.02 -8.69
N ASN A 495 20.07 -15.43 -8.83
CA ASN A 495 20.25 -14.13 -9.43
C ASN A 495 20.38 -14.29 -10.93
N PHE A 496 19.33 -14.02 -11.69
CA PHE A 496 19.41 -13.80 -13.13
C PHE A 496 19.27 -12.29 -13.42
N GLN A 497 20.01 -11.83 -14.42
CA GLN A 497 19.95 -10.44 -14.86
C GLN A 497 18.68 -10.24 -15.71
N HIS A 498 17.98 -9.13 -15.46
CA HIS A 498 16.77 -8.70 -16.18
C HIS A 498 17.12 -8.02 -17.50
#